data_c577aa8eddec7395f952ec4c69aae912
#
_entry.id   c577aa8eddec7395f952ec4c69aae912
#
_cell.length_a   1.000
_cell.length_b   1.000
_cell.length_c   1.000
_cell.angle_alpha   90.00
_cell.angle_beta   90.00
_cell.angle_gamma   90.00
#
_symmetry.space_group_name_H-M   'P 1'
#
loop_
_entity.id
_entity.type
_entity.pdbx_description
1 polymer ?
#
loop_
_entity_poly.entity_id
_entity_poly.type
_entity_poly.pdbx_seq_one_letter_code
_entity_poly.pdbx_strand_id
1 'polypeptide(L)'
;MNSDMRKLLEQVKDGSVSVDEAMLKLKISPFEDIGYAKVDLHRRIRQGAAEVIYGAGKTPEQILGIMQTMIRNGQSRILITRMSQEAADFVSKTLPLDYRKEAKVGIAGGFPEPDGIGKIVIATGGTSDIPVAEEAALTAEIQGNEVVRLYDVGVAGVHRLLAHMDLVMEASVVVAVAGMEGALASVIGGLADCPVIAVPTSVGYGASFGGVSALLSMLNSCASGVSVVNIDNGFGAGFLAGRINHMEVRK
;
A
#
# COMPACT_ATOMS: atom_id res chain seq x y z
N MET A 1 16.87 9.42 -2.38
CA MET A 1 18.03 8.71 -2.98
C MET A 1 18.82 8.07 -1.85
N ASN A 2 19.03 6.78 -1.91
CA ASN A 2 19.45 5.93 -0.79
C ASN A 2 20.78 6.37 -0.17
N SER A 3 20.82 6.60 1.17
CA SER A 3 22.00 7.04 1.91
C SER A 3 23.22 6.12 1.69
N ASP A 4 22.98 4.83 1.53
CA ASP A 4 24.04 3.82 1.40
C ASP A 4 24.64 3.79 -0.01
N MET A 5 23.83 3.97 -1.05
CA MET A 5 24.34 4.12 -2.41
C MET A 5 25.13 5.41 -2.56
N ARG A 6 24.63 6.50 -1.97
CA ARG A 6 25.35 7.79 -1.95
C ARG A 6 26.69 7.65 -1.25
N LYS A 7 26.73 7.04 -0.06
CA LYS A 7 27.97 6.74 0.66
C LYS A 7 28.93 5.89 -0.17
N LEU A 8 28.42 4.85 -0.84
CA LEU A 8 29.25 4.01 -1.71
C LEU A 8 29.84 4.81 -2.88
N LEU A 9 29.05 5.68 -3.51
CA LEU A 9 29.52 6.56 -4.59
C LEU A 9 30.51 7.62 -4.08
N GLU A 10 30.32 8.15 -2.86
CA GLU A 10 31.28 9.05 -2.20
C GLU A 10 32.59 8.32 -1.90
N GLN A 11 32.56 7.07 -1.45
CA GLN A 11 33.73 6.22 -1.25
C GLN A 11 34.48 5.91 -2.57
N VAL A 12 33.75 5.76 -3.68
CA VAL A 12 34.38 5.63 -4.99
C VAL A 12 35.04 6.95 -5.40
N LYS A 13 34.38 8.07 -5.16
CA LYS A 13 34.89 9.41 -5.48
C LYS A 13 36.15 9.75 -4.69
N ASP A 14 36.23 9.39 -3.41
CA ASP A 14 37.38 9.65 -2.54
C ASP A 14 38.50 8.60 -2.66
N GLY A 15 38.27 7.55 -3.46
CA GLY A 15 39.23 6.48 -3.71
C GLY A 15 39.35 5.42 -2.62
N SER A 16 38.49 5.46 -1.58
CA SER A 16 38.48 4.44 -0.49
C SER A 16 37.86 3.12 -0.94
N VAL A 17 37.09 3.11 -2.02
CA VAL A 17 36.53 1.93 -2.68
C VAL A 17 36.77 2.03 -4.19
N SER A 18 37.29 0.98 -4.81
CA SER A 18 37.46 0.93 -6.25
C SER A 18 36.12 0.82 -6.99
N VAL A 19 36.08 1.23 -8.27
CA VAL A 19 34.88 1.09 -9.10
C VAL A 19 34.46 -0.38 -9.19
N ASP A 20 35.41 -1.31 -9.31
CA ASP A 20 35.13 -2.73 -9.40
C ASP A 20 34.56 -3.30 -8.11
N GLU A 21 35.08 -2.88 -6.95
CA GLU A 21 34.53 -3.23 -5.64
C GLU A 21 33.13 -2.65 -5.42
N ALA A 22 32.89 -1.41 -5.85
CA ALA A 22 31.57 -0.79 -5.79
C ALA A 22 30.58 -1.54 -6.70
N MET A 23 30.97 -1.88 -7.94
CA MET A 23 30.17 -2.69 -8.86
C MET A 23 29.89 -4.08 -8.29
N LEU A 24 30.88 -4.70 -7.62
CA LEU A 24 30.71 -5.99 -6.96
C LEU A 24 29.70 -5.86 -5.81
N LYS A 25 29.84 -4.86 -4.92
CA LYS A 25 28.88 -4.59 -3.84
C LYS A 25 27.47 -4.33 -4.34
N LEU A 26 27.31 -3.65 -5.48
CA LEU A 26 26.00 -3.43 -6.11
C LEU A 26 25.43 -4.68 -6.80
N LYS A 27 26.28 -5.63 -7.20
CA LYS A 27 25.85 -6.87 -7.86
C LYS A 27 25.57 -8.01 -6.90
N ILE A 28 26.32 -8.13 -5.80
CA ILE A 28 26.39 -9.34 -4.96
C ILE A 28 25.20 -9.49 -4.03
N SER A 29 24.47 -8.44 -3.65
CA SER A 29 23.45 -8.56 -2.61
C SER A 29 22.16 -7.80 -2.90
N PRO A 30 21.44 -8.12 -4.00
CA PRO A 30 20.08 -7.60 -4.17
C PRO A 30 19.08 -8.23 -3.19
N PHE A 31 19.44 -9.34 -2.56
CA PHE A 31 18.62 -10.03 -1.56
C PHE A 31 19.49 -10.81 -0.56
N GLU A 32 18.94 -11.09 0.62
CA GLU A 32 19.50 -12.02 1.58
C GLU A 32 18.67 -13.30 1.61
N ASP A 33 19.34 -14.45 1.43
CA ASP A 33 18.71 -15.77 1.49
C ASP A 33 18.78 -16.30 2.92
N ILE A 34 17.62 -16.48 3.55
CA ILE A 34 17.47 -17.02 4.91
C ILE A 34 16.92 -18.45 4.89
N GLY A 35 17.05 -19.16 3.76
CA GLY A 35 16.65 -20.54 3.55
C GLY A 35 15.20 -20.68 3.08
N TYR A 36 14.25 -20.14 3.81
CA TYR A 36 12.82 -20.16 3.47
C TYR A 36 12.33 -18.89 2.79
N ALA A 37 13.13 -17.83 2.75
CA ALA A 37 12.79 -16.57 2.08
C ALA A 37 14.03 -15.90 1.49
N LYS A 38 13.84 -15.16 0.40
CA LYS A 38 14.84 -14.27 -0.19
C LYS A 38 14.35 -12.84 0.01
N VAL A 39 14.93 -12.15 1.01
CA VAL A 39 14.52 -10.78 1.40
C VAL A 39 15.13 -9.78 0.42
N ASP A 40 14.31 -9.06 -0.34
CA ASP A 40 14.75 -8.08 -1.34
C ASP A 40 15.24 -6.79 -0.66
N LEU A 41 16.54 -6.59 -0.64
CA LEU A 41 17.18 -5.41 -0.03
C LEU A 41 17.28 -4.23 -1.01
N HIS A 42 17.07 -4.45 -2.31
CA HIS A 42 17.20 -3.43 -3.36
C HIS A 42 15.85 -2.87 -3.85
N ARG A 43 14.73 -3.33 -3.32
CA ARG A 43 13.41 -2.86 -3.76
C ARG A 43 13.25 -1.35 -3.61
N ARG A 44 13.72 -0.78 -2.50
CA ARG A 44 13.70 0.67 -2.28
C ARG A 44 14.48 1.44 -3.34
N ILE A 45 15.61 0.91 -3.82
CA ILE A 45 16.42 1.52 -4.86
C ILE A 45 15.70 1.48 -6.21
N ARG A 46 15.10 0.33 -6.56
CA ARG A 46 14.45 0.11 -7.85
C ARG A 46 13.06 0.74 -7.94
N GLN A 47 12.30 0.71 -6.85
CA GLN A 47 10.88 1.07 -6.85
C GLN A 47 10.55 2.29 -5.99
N GLY A 48 11.53 2.84 -5.25
CA GLY A 48 11.30 3.96 -4.32
C GLY A 48 10.58 3.58 -3.02
N ALA A 49 10.06 2.35 -2.92
CA ALA A 49 9.36 1.84 -1.75
C ALA A 49 10.09 0.64 -1.15
N ALA A 50 10.08 0.53 0.17
CA ALA A 50 10.68 -0.57 0.90
C ALA A 50 9.96 -1.91 0.62
N GLU A 51 10.64 -3.03 0.92
CA GLU A 51 10.04 -4.37 0.88
C GLU A 51 8.89 -4.46 1.88
N VAL A 52 7.84 -5.21 1.50
CA VAL A 52 6.64 -5.44 2.29
C VAL A 52 6.44 -6.93 2.48
N ILE A 53 6.04 -7.34 3.67
CA ILE A 53 5.80 -8.75 3.97
C ILE A 53 4.33 -9.08 3.70
N TYR A 54 4.07 -10.02 2.82
CA TYR A 54 2.76 -10.64 2.67
C TYR A 54 2.61 -11.75 3.71
N GLY A 55 1.82 -11.52 4.76
CA GLY A 55 1.74 -12.40 5.93
C GLY A 55 0.88 -13.65 5.72
N ALA A 56 -0.08 -13.65 4.76
CA ALA A 56 -0.93 -14.81 4.54
C ALA A 56 -0.11 -16.05 4.12
N GLY A 57 -0.36 -17.17 4.78
CA GLY A 57 0.34 -18.43 4.54
C GLY A 57 1.76 -18.53 5.12
N LYS A 58 2.27 -17.47 5.79
CA LYS A 58 3.53 -17.55 6.53
C LYS A 58 3.30 -17.93 7.99
N THR A 59 4.25 -18.67 8.56
CA THR A 59 4.24 -18.93 10.01
C THR A 59 4.70 -17.69 10.78
N PRO A 60 4.35 -17.56 12.08
CA PRO A 60 4.82 -16.46 12.92
C PRO A 60 6.35 -16.32 12.94
N GLU A 61 7.08 -17.47 12.98
CA GLU A 61 8.55 -17.51 12.98
C GLU A 61 9.13 -17.01 11.65
N GLN A 62 8.49 -17.34 10.53
CA GLN A 62 8.90 -16.87 9.21
C GLN A 62 8.75 -15.33 9.10
N ILE A 63 7.64 -14.78 9.58
CA ILE A 63 7.42 -13.34 9.60
C ILE A 63 8.47 -12.66 10.47
N LEU A 64 8.70 -13.15 11.69
CA LEU A 64 9.71 -12.61 12.61
C LEU A 64 11.12 -12.65 12.00
N GLY A 65 11.52 -13.77 11.40
CA GLY A 65 12.84 -13.91 10.78
C GLY A 65 13.05 -12.97 9.59
N ILE A 66 12.02 -12.78 8.75
CA ILE A 66 12.07 -11.80 7.65
C ILE A 66 12.19 -10.37 8.21
N MET A 67 11.40 -10.00 9.22
CA MET A 67 11.47 -8.68 9.86
C MET A 67 12.86 -8.41 10.46
N GLN A 68 13.42 -9.38 11.18
CA GLN A 68 14.78 -9.27 11.77
C GLN A 68 15.84 -9.05 10.68
N THR A 69 15.70 -9.75 9.55
CA THR A 69 16.61 -9.59 8.41
C THR A 69 16.47 -8.19 7.80
N MET A 70 15.25 -7.69 7.61
CA MET A 70 15.01 -6.34 7.11
C MET A 70 15.60 -5.28 8.03
N ILE A 71 15.39 -5.40 9.36
CA ILE A 71 15.92 -4.46 10.36
C ILE A 71 17.46 -4.48 10.37
N ARG A 72 18.08 -5.68 10.37
CA ARG A 72 19.54 -5.84 10.31
C ARG A 72 20.15 -5.18 9.08
N ASN A 73 19.41 -5.16 7.96
CA ASN A 73 19.82 -4.50 6.72
C ASN A 73 19.36 -3.04 6.62
N GLY A 74 18.99 -2.40 7.75
CA GLY A 74 18.74 -0.97 7.82
C GLY A 74 17.36 -0.51 7.40
N GLN A 75 16.39 -1.43 7.21
CA GLN A 75 15.01 -1.06 6.97
C GLN A 75 14.36 -0.66 8.30
N SER A 76 14.06 0.64 8.45
CA SER A 76 13.51 1.21 9.69
C SER A 76 11.99 1.08 9.81
N ARG A 77 11.28 0.93 8.68
CA ARG A 77 9.81 0.79 8.62
C ARG A 77 9.44 -0.45 7.84
N ILE A 78 8.56 -1.26 8.42
CA ILE A 78 8.12 -2.53 7.83
C ILE A 78 6.60 -2.59 7.86
N LEU A 79 6.01 -2.89 6.72
CA LEU A 79 4.59 -3.19 6.56
C LEU A 79 4.41 -4.70 6.38
N ILE A 80 3.51 -5.29 7.15
CA ILE A 80 3.09 -6.68 7.00
C ILE A 80 1.60 -6.68 6.67
N THR A 81 1.22 -7.08 5.47
CA THR A 81 -0.18 -7.20 5.07
C THR A 81 -0.71 -8.60 5.33
N ARG A 82 -2.02 -8.73 5.49
CA ARG A 82 -2.68 -10.03 5.74
C ARG A 82 -2.08 -10.83 6.90
N MET A 83 -1.64 -10.14 7.94
CA MET A 83 -1.06 -10.73 9.15
C MET A 83 -2.16 -11.30 10.05
N SER A 84 -1.98 -12.52 10.54
CA SER A 84 -2.91 -13.10 11.53
C SER A 84 -2.67 -12.50 12.93
N GLN A 85 -3.70 -12.56 13.79
CA GLN A 85 -3.57 -12.15 15.20
C GLN A 85 -2.49 -12.99 15.92
N GLU A 86 -2.46 -14.31 15.66
CA GLU A 86 -1.45 -15.21 16.22
C GLU A 86 -0.03 -14.77 15.87
N ALA A 87 0.21 -14.42 14.60
CA ALA A 87 1.52 -13.94 14.17
C ALA A 87 1.85 -12.57 14.79
N ALA A 88 0.86 -11.68 14.94
CA ALA A 88 1.05 -10.39 15.61
C ALA A 88 1.42 -10.58 17.08
N ASP A 89 0.72 -11.45 17.81
CA ASP A 89 1.00 -11.76 19.21
C ASP A 89 2.37 -12.41 19.40
N PHE A 90 2.78 -13.24 18.46
CA PHE A 90 4.10 -13.88 18.48
C PHE A 90 5.23 -12.87 18.24
N VAL A 91 5.12 -12.07 17.18
CA VAL A 91 6.12 -11.04 16.81
C VAL A 91 6.27 -9.99 17.89
N SER A 92 5.15 -9.54 18.49
CA SER A 92 5.13 -8.50 19.53
C SER A 92 5.88 -8.89 20.80
N LYS A 93 6.17 -10.18 21.04
CA LYS A 93 7.02 -10.64 22.15
C LYS A 93 8.50 -10.27 21.95
N THR A 94 8.91 -10.03 20.70
CA THR A 94 10.32 -9.83 20.34
C THR A 94 10.59 -8.45 19.73
N LEU A 95 9.66 -7.93 18.93
CA LEU A 95 9.80 -6.65 18.21
C LEU A 95 8.60 -5.76 18.50
N PRO A 96 8.81 -4.43 18.63
CA PRO A 96 7.70 -3.48 18.67
C PRO A 96 6.86 -3.57 17.39
N LEU A 97 5.55 -3.80 17.54
CA LEU A 97 4.62 -3.95 16.43
C LEU A 97 3.30 -3.23 16.76
N ASP A 98 2.87 -2.32 15.89
CA ASP A 98 1.52 -1.77 15.88
C ASP A 98 0.66 -2.67 14.98
N TYR A 99 -0.25 -3.44 15.56
CA TYR A 99 -1.12 -4.35 14.82
C TYR A 99 -2.53 -3.78 14.68
N ARG A 100 -2.93 -3.52 13.45
CA ARG A 100 -4.26 -3.06 13.07
C ARG A 100 -5.13 -4.25 12.72
N LYS A 101 -5.87 -4.73 13.73
CA LYS A 101 -6.64 -5.97 13.65
C LYS A 101 -7.66 -5.99 12.52
N GLU A 102 -8.38 -4.88 12.30
CA GLU A 102 -9.41 -4.75 11.26
C GLU A 102 -8.83 -4.92 9.86
N ALA A 103 -7.72 -4.27 9.58
CA ALA A 103 -7.00 -4.38 8.31
C ALA A 103 -6.13 -5.64 8.19
N LYS A 104 -5.89 -6.36 9.30
CA LYS A 104 -4.89 -7.43 9.41
C LYS A 104 -3.49 -6.97 8.98
N VAL A 105 -3.11 -5.76 9.40
CA VAL A 105 -1.84 -5.13 9.03
C VAL A 105 -0.96 -4.95 10.27
N GLY A 106 0.29 -5.38 10.17
CA GLY A 106 1.33 -5.11 11.15
C GLY A 106 2.26 -3.99 10.67
N ILE A 107 2.62 -3.07 11.55
CA ILE A 107 3.50 -1.94 11.26
C ILE A 107 4.60 -1.90 12.31
N ALA A 108 5.85 -1.93 11.86
CA ALA A 108 7.01 -1.69 12.71
C ALA A 108 7.73 -0.41 12.27
N GLY A 109 8.19 0.39 13.24
CA GLY A 109 8.93 1.63 12.99
C GLY A 109 8.05 2.86 12.70
N GLY A 110 6.72 2.74 12.85
CA GLY A 110 5.76 3.85 12.72
C GLY A 110 5.60 4.40 11.31
N PHE A 111 4.95 5.56 11.22
CA PHE A 111 4.71 6.27 9.96
C PHE A 111 5.72 7.41 9.77
N PRO A 112 6.11 7.74 8.53
CA PRO A 112 6.85 8.97 8.25
C PRO A 112 5.93 10.20 8.33
N GLU A 113 6.53 11.38 8.42
CA GLU A 113 5.80 12.62 8.14
C GLU A 113 5.35 12.60 6.67
N PRO A 114 4.13 13.07 6.36
CA PRO A 114 3.66 13.15 4.99
C PRO A 114 4.53 14.08 4.12
N ASP A 115 4.95 13.58 2.95
CA ASP A 115 5.75 14.31 1.97
C ASP A 115 5.20 14.19 0.53
N GLY A 116 3.98 13.66 0.37
CA GLY A 116 3.24 13.64 -0.88
C GLY A 116 2.73 15.02 -1.30
N ILE A 117 2.44 15.20 -2.60
CA ILE A 117 2.02 16.51 -3.18
C ILE A 117 0.60 16.93 -2.79
N GLY A 118 -0.25 16.00 -2.33
CA GLY A 118 -1.64 16.27 -1.93
C GLY A 118 -2.17 15.18 -1.02
N LYS A 119 -3.49 15.12 -0.88
CA LYS A 119 -4.19 14.13 -0.04
C LYS A 119 -4.69 12.96 -0.87
N ILE A 120 -4.63 11.77 -0.28
CA ILE A 120 -5.28 10.57 -0.82
C ILE A 120 -6.59 10.36 -0.07
N VAL A 121 -7.72 10.36 -0.79
CA VAL A 121 -9.01 10.03 -0.21
C VAL A 121 -9.31 8.55 -0.40
N ILE A 122 -9.67 7.84 0.67
CA ILE A 122 -10.08 6.43 0.63
C ILE A 122 -11.55 6.36 1.00
N ALA A 123 -12.38 6.04 0.00
CA ALA A 123 -13.83 5.99 0.14
C ALA A 123 -14.34 4.54 0.14
N THR A 124 -15.30 4.20 1.02
CA THR A 124 -15.96 2.88 1.01
C THR A 124 -17.43 2.94 0.65
N GLY A 125 -17.91 1.90 -0.05
CA GLY A 125 -19.34 1.70 -0.31
C GLY A 125 -20.12 1.43 0.97
N GLY A 126 -19.61 0.56 1.81
CA GLY A 126 -20.21 0.21 3.09
C GLY A 126 -19.18 -0.05 4.19
N THR A 127 -19.66 -0.27 5.41
CA THR A 127 -18.81 -0.57 6.57
C THR A 127 -18.10 -1.92 6.43
N SER A 128 -18.65 -2.86 5.68
CA SER A 128 -18.04 -4.17 5.41
C SER A 128 -16.81 -4.07 4.50
N ASP A 129 -16.63 -2.96 3.78
CA ASP A 129 -15.48 -2.70 2.91
C ASP A 129 -14.29 -2.09 3.68
N ILE A 130 -14.51 -1.63 4.91
CA ILE A 130 -13.50 -0.94 5.74
C ILE A 130 -12.21 -1.75 5.92
N PRO A 131 -12.22 -3.07 6.13
CA PRO A 131 -10.97 -3.83 6.28
C PRO A 131 -10.02 -3.69 5.08
N VAL A 132 -10.56 -3.69 3.85
CA VAL A 132 -9.79 -3.51 2.62
C VAL A 132 -9.35 -2.05 2.45
N ALA A 133 -10.22 -1.12 2.80
CA ALA A 133 -9.91 0.31 2.78
C ALA A 133 -8.81 0.69 3.78
N GLU A 134 -8.83 0.13 4.99
CA GLU A 134 -7.77 0.34 5.98
C GLU A 134 -6.44 -0.27 5.54
N GLU A 135 -6.43 -1.43 4.87
CA GLU A 135 -5.20 -1.96 4.25
C GLU A 135 -4.63 -0.95 3.25
N ALA A 136 -5.48 -0.32 2.43
CA ALA A 136 -5.05 0.72 1.48
C ALA A 136 -4.56 1.99 2.19
N ALA A 137 -5.28 2.45 3.21
CA ALA A 137 -4.94 3.64 3.99
C ALA A 137 -3.56 3.50 4.66
N LEU A 138 -3.36 2.43 5.42
CA LEU A 138 -2.11 2.16 6.12
C LEU A 138 -0.94 1.95 5.16
N THR A 139 -1.21 1.38 3.97
CA THR A 139 -0.19 1.23 2.92
C THR A 139 0.22 2.58 2.33
N ALA A 140 -0.73 3.50 2.13
CA ALA A 140 -0.42 4.84 1.65
C ALA A 140 0.30 5.68 2.73
N GLU A 141 -0.15 5.61 3.99
CA GLU A 141 0.43 6.33 5.12
C GLU A 141 1.89 5.94 5.38
N ILE A 142 2.23 4.63 5.33
CA ILE A 142 3.63 4.20 5.54
C ILE A 142 4.57 4.64 4.41
N GLN A 143 4.02 5.04 3.26
CA GLN A 143 4.77 5.63 2.15
C GLN A 143 4.88 7.16 2.25
N GLY A 144 4.41 7.80 3.32
CA GLY A 144 4.51 9.25 3.52
C GLY A 144 3.38 10.03 2.86
N ASN A 145 2.16 9.49 2.88
CA ASN A 145 1.01 10.21 2.34
C ASN A 145 0.06 10.65 3.44
N GLU A 146 -0.53 11.85 3.29
CA GLU A 146 -1.70 12.26 4.03
C GLU A 146 -2.93 11.53 3.48
N VAL A 147 -3.65 10.81 4.36
CA VAL A 147 -4.82 9.99 3.98
C VAL A 147 -6.06 10.49 4.69
N VAL A 148 -7.12 10.74 3.91
CA VAL A 148 -8.46 11.06 4.39
C VAL A 148 -9.37 9.84 4.22
N ARG A 149 -9.99 9.40 5.29
CA ARG A 149 -10.91 8.25 5.32
C ARG A 149 -12.34 8.73 5.17
N LEU A 150 -13.01 8.37 4.08
CA LEU A 150 -14.39 8.70 3.74
C LEU A 150 -15.23 7.41 3.67
N TYR A 151 -15.68 6.92 4.82
CA TYR A 151 -16.31 5.62 4.91
C TYR A 151 -17.83 5.69 4.87
N ASP A 152 -18.45 4.58 4.39
CA ASP A 152 -19.89 4.36 4.29
C ASP A 152 -20.64 5.42 3.43
N VAL A 153 -20.09 5.69 2.26
CA VAL A 153 -20.67 6.64 1.28
C VAL A 153 -21.23 5.94 0.04
N GLY A 154 -21.75 4.73 0.22
CA GLY A 154 -22.30 3.91 -0.88
C GLY A 154 -23.45 4.57 -1.62
N VAL A 155 -23.63 4.16 -2.88
CA VAL A 155 -24.58 4.74 -3.83
C VAL A 155 -26.05 4.54 -3.45
N ALA A 156 -26.36 3.58 -2.59
CA ALA A 156 -27.72 3.41 -2.03
C ALA A 156 -28.17 4.61 -1.18
N GLY A 157 -27.22 5.43 -0.75
CA GLY A 157 -27.45 6.70 -0.07
C GLY A 157 -26.50 7.77 -0.60
N VAL A 158 -26.54 8.04 -1.91
CA VAL A 158 -25.61 8.91 -2.63
C VAL A 158 -25.44 10.30 -2.01
N HIS A 159 -26.46 10.80 -1.30
CA HIS A 159 -26.39 12.05 -0.55
C HIS A 159 -25.27 12.09 0.49
N ARG A 160 -24.86 10.93 1.02
CA ARG A 160 -23.72 10.81 1.95
C ARG A 160 -22.40 11.16 1.25
N LEU A 161 -22.21 10.68 0.02
CA LEU A 161 -21.05 11.04 -0.81
C LEU A 161 -21.10 12.53 -1.19
N LEU A 162 -22.26 13.01 -1.65
CA LEU A 162 -22.44 14.40 -2.10
C LEU A 162 -22.21 15.42 -0.98
N ALA A 163 -22.47 15.04 0.29
CA ALA A 163 -22.20 15.89 1.44
C ALA A 163 -20.69 16.10 1.72
N HIS A 164 -19.80 15.31 1.08
CA HIS A 164 -18.35 15.35 1.26
C HIS A 164 -17.60 15.53 -0.08
N MET A 165 -18.24 16.23 -1.03
CA MET A 165 -17.64 16.45 -2.35
C MET A 165 -16.37 17.31 -2.30
N ASP A 166 -16.27 18.18 -1.33
CA ASP A 166 -15.08 18.97 -1.04
C ASP A 166 -13.84 18.09 -0.88
N LEU A 167 -13.93 17.00 -0.09
CA LEU A 167 -12.85 16.05 0.11
C LEU A 167 -12.45 15.36 -1.19
N VAL A 168 -13.41 14.99 -2.03
CA VAL A 168 -13.16 14.33 -3.33
C VAL A 168 -12.49 15.27 -4.31
N MET A 169 -12.93 16.55 -4.34
CA MET A 169 -12.39 17.56 -5.25
C MET A 169 -11.00 18.06 -4.86
N GLU A 170 -10.63 17.98 -3.58
CA GLU A 170 -9.29 18.33 -3.08
C GLU A 170 -8.28 17.18 -3.16
N ALA A 171 -8.72 15.98 -3.52
CA ALA A 171 -7.87 14.80 -3.56
C ALA A 171 -6.90 14.83 -4.73
N SER A 172 -5.66 14.41 -4.51
CA SER A 172 -4.71 14.10 -5.59
C SER A 172 -4.96 12.72 -6.21
N VAL A 173 -5.54 11.81 -5.44
CA VAL A 173 -5.95 10.46 -5.84
C VAL A 173 -7.12 10.02 -4.97
N VAL A 174 -8.12 9.38 -5.56
CA VAL A 174 -9.17 8.70 -4.80
C VAL A 174 -9.05 7.19 -4.94
N VAL A 175 -9.12 6.47 -3.82
CA VAL A 175 -9.26 5.01 -3.79
C VAL A 175 -10.72 4.69 -3.44
N ALA A 176 -11.47 4.13 -4.37
CA ALA A 176 -12.87 3.76 -4.20
C ALA A 176 -13.01 2.25 -3.96
N VAL A 177 -13.38 1.87 -2.73
CA VAL A 177 -13.46 0.47 -2.27
C VAL A 177 -14.93 0.07 -2.14
N ALA A 178 -15.38 -0.90 -2.92
CA ALA A 178 -16.78 -1.32 -2.90
C ALA A 178 -16.97 -2.78 -3.34
N GLY A 179 -17.86 -3.48 -2.61
CA GLY A 179 -18.39 -4.78 -3.01
C GLY A 179 -19.68 -4.65 -3.83
N MET A 180 -20.53 -5.67 -3.75
CA MET A 180 -21.81 -5.77 -4.47
C MET A 180 -21.64 -5.58 -5.99
N GLU A 181 -22.17 -4.48 -6.54
CA GLU A 181 -22.06 -4.09 -7.95
C GLU A 181 -20.94 -3.10 -8.24
N GLY A 182 -20.22 -2.62 -7.21
CA GLY A 182 -19.06 -1.74 -7.39
C GLY A 182 -19.35 -0.35 -7.93
N ALA A 183 -20.60 0.13 -7.88
CA ALA A 183 -21.04 1.37 -8.54
C ALA A 183 -20.38 2.64 -7.98
N LEU A 184 -19.92 2.62 -6.72
CA LEU A 184 -19.26 3.79 -6.09
C LEU A 184 -18.08 4.30 -6.92
N ALA A 185 -17.28 3.41 -7.49
CA ALA A 185 -16.12 3.78 -8.28
C ALA A 185 -16.49 4.60 -9.54
N SER A 186 -17.59 4.23 -10.22
CA SER A 186 -18.08 4.96 -11.38
C SER A 186 -18.65 6.32 -11.01
N VAL A 187 -19.36 6.42 -9.88
CA VAL A 187 -19.92 7.69 -9.41
C VAL A 187 -18.80 8.66 -9.02
N ILE A 188 -17.83 8.21 -8.23
CA ILE A 188 -16.66 9.02 -7.86
C ILE A 188 -15.87 9.40 -9.12
N GLY A 189 -15.64 8.46 -10.06
CA GLY A 189 -14.91 8.72 -11.28
C GLY A 189 -15.58 9.72 -12.22
N GLY A 190 -16.91 9.88 -12.11
CA GLY A 190 -17.66 10.91 -12.84
C GLY A 190 -17.64 12.30 -12.16
N LEU A 191 -17.18 12.39 -10.92
CA LEU A 191 -17.18 13.61 -10.11
C LEU A 191 -15.77 14.14 -9.84
N ALA A 192 -14.77 13.25 -9.68
CA ALA A 192 -13.39 13.60 -9.38
C ALA A 192 -12.64 14.07 -10.63
N ASP A 193 -11.76 15.05 -10.46
CA ASP A 193 -10.84 15.53 -11.50
C ASP A 193 -9.42 14.91 -11.37
N CYS A 194 -9.26 13.96 -10.46
CA CYS A 194 -8.02 13.22 -10.20
C CYS A 194 -8.16 11.73 -10.56
N PRO A 195 -7.04 10.98 -10.62
CA PRO A 195 -7.09 9.53 -10.84
C PRO A 195 -7.91 8.81 -9.76
N VAL A 196 -8.75 7.85 -10.19
CA VAL A 196 -9.54 7.00 -9.30
C VAL A 196 -9.06 5.56 -9.40
N ILE A 197 -8.68 4.98 -8.26
CA ILE A 197 -8.29 3.58 -8.14
C ILE A 197 -9.46 2.82 -7.54
N ALA A 198 -10.09 1.96 -8.33
CA ALA A 198 -11.21 1.14 -7.91
C ALA A 198 -10.74 -0.19 -7.31
N VAL A 199 -11.22 -0.51 -6.13
CA VAL A 199 -10.94 -1.76 -5.42
C VAL A 199 -12.23 -2.53 -5.25
N PRO A 200 -12.48 -3.56 -6.08
CA PRO A 200 -13.59 -4.46 -5.83
C PRO A 200 -13.33 -5.25 -4.56
N THR A 201 -14.34 -5.46 -3.74
CA THR A 201 -14.25 -6.34 -2.57
C THR A 201 -15.06 -7.61 -2.74
N SER A 202 -14.69 -8.66 -1.98
CA SER A 202 -15.45 -9.90 -1.92
C SER A 202 -16.78 -9.77 -1.14
N VAL A 203 -17.09 -8.59 -0.63
CA VAL A 203 -18.33 -8.28 0.08
C VAL A 203 -19.50 -8.37 -0.87
N GLY A 204 -20.46 -9.24 -0.53
CA GLY A 204 -21.65 -9.45 -1.34
C GLY A 204 -22.26 -10.84 -1.11
N TYR A 205 -23.32 -11.14 -1.84
CA TYR A 205 -24.02 -12.41 -1.79
C TYR A 205 -24.57 -12.79 -3.19
N GLY A 206 -25.05 -14.03 -3.34
CA GLY A 206 -25.67 -14.49 -4.59
C GLY A 206 -24.77 -14.29 -5.80
N ALA A 207 -25.20 -13.48 -6.76
CA ALA A 207 -24.51 -13.24 -8.02
C ALA A 207 -23.26 -12.34 -7.90
N SER A 208 -22.83 -11.96 -6.69
CA SER A 208 -21.56 -11.24 -6.48
C SER A 208 -20.35 -12.11 -6.78
N PHE A 209 -20.47 -13.45 -6.69
CA PHE A 209 -19.39 -14.42 -6.92
C PHE A 209 -18.08 -14.04 -6.24
N GLY A 210 -18.12 -13.66 -4.95
CA GLY A 210 -16.92 -13.29 -4.18
C GLY A 210 -16.19 -12.04 -4.74
N GLY A 211 -16.94 -11.09 -5.29
CA GLY A 211 -16.40 -9.81 -5.79
C GLY A 211 -16.21 -9.74 -7.31
N VAL A 212 -16.46 -10.84 -8.05
CA VAL A 212 -16.33 -10.85 -9.52
C VAL A 212 -17.32 -9.86 -10.17
N SER A 213 -18.54 -9.75 -9.64
CA SER A 213 -19.52 -8.78 -10.14
C SER A 213 -19.01 -7.34 -10.02
N ALA A 214 -18.47 -6.97 -8.85
CA ALA A 214 -17.86 -5.66 -8.63
C ALA A 214 -16.66 -5.44 -9.56
N LEU A 215 -15.77 -6.42 -9.69
CA LEU A 215 -14.61 -6.34 -10.58
C LEU A 215 -15.02 -6.07 -12.04
N LEU A 216 -15.96 -6.85 -12.58
CA LEU A 216 -16.42 -6.70 -13.96
C LEU A 216 -17.14 -5.35 -14.17
N SER A 217 -17.93 -4.90 -13.21
CA SER A 217 -18.59 -3.59 -13.25
C SER A 217 -17.57 -2.45 -13.28
N MET A 218 -16.56 -2.50 -12.40
CA MET A 218 -15.51 -1.48 -12.34
C MET A 218 -14.65 -1.46 -13.62
N LEU A 219 -14.31 -2.63 -14.18
CA LEU A 219 -13.59 -2.75 -15.46
C LEU A 219 -14.38 -2.20 -16.66
N ASN A 220 -15.71 -2.23 -16.59
CA ASN A 220 -16.60 -1.70 -17.62
C ASN A 220 -17.12 -0.29 -17.29
N SER A 221 -16.51 0.40 -16.32
CA SER A 221 -16.91 1.76 -15.98
C SER A 221 -16.76 2.69 -17.19
N CYS A 222 -17.80 3.50 -17.46
CA CYS A 222 -17.73 4.55 -18.48
C CYS A 222 -17.04 5.85 -17.97
N ALA A 223 -16.75 5.94 -16.67
CA ALA A 223 -16.04 7.07 -16.11
C ALA A 223 -14.56 6.99 -16.50
N SER A 224 -14.08 8.01 -17.23
CA SER A 224 -12.68 8.09 -17.63
C SER A 224 -11.77 8.29 -16.42
N GLY A 225 -10.59 7.68 -16.43
CA GLY A 225 -9.61 7.81 -15.32
C GLY A 225 -9.78 6.81 -14.19
N VAL A 226 -10.75 5.88 -14.26
CA VAL A 226 -10.89 4.78 -13.32
C VAL A 226 -9.95 3.64 -13.69
N SER A 227 -9.05 3.29 -12.77
CA SER A 227 -8.14 2.14 -12.87
C SER A 227 -8.52 1.11 -11.83
N VAL A 228 -8.53 -0.18 -12.19
CA VAL A 228 -9.04 -1.24 -11.30
C VAL A 228 -7.89 -2.13 -10.83
N VAL A 229 -7.85 -2.42 -9.53
CA VAL A 229 -6.97 -3.43 -8.95
C VAL A 229 -7.72 -4.75 -8.72
N ASN A 230 -7.03 -5.79 -8.27
CA ASN A 230 -7.66 -7.07 -8.00
C ASN A 230 -8.62 -7.02 -6.80
N ILE A 231 -9.48 -8.02 -6.67
CA ILE A 231 -10.44 -8.17 -5.55
C ILE A 231 -9.68 -8.19 -4.22
N ASP A 232 -10.18 -7.44 -3.23
CA ASP A 232 -9.62 -7.29 -1.88
C ASP A 232 -8.16 -6.83 -1.86
N ASN A 233 -7.67 -6.17 -2.91
CA ASN A 233 -6.29 -5.70 -3.00
C ASN A 233 -6.13 -4.25 -2.51
N GLY A 234 -6.42 -4.02 -1.23
CA GLY A 234 -6.21 -2.73 -0.59
C GLY A 234 -4.74 -2.29 -0.65
N PHE A 235 -3.82 -3.22 -0.38
CA PHE A 235 -2.38 -2.97 -0.49
C PHE A 235 -2.00 -2.42 -1.88
N GLY A 236 -2.41 -3.09 -2.96
CA GLY A 236 -2.08 -2.65 -4.32
C GLY A 236 -2.61 -1.26 -4.64
N ALA A 237 -3.82 -0.95 -4.18
CA ALA A 237 -4.42 0.37 -4.37
C ALA A 237 -3.71 1.46 -3.58
N GLY A 238 -3.44 1.24 -2.29
CA GLY A 238 -2.70 2.18 -1.44
C GLY A 238 -1.28 2.43 -1.95
N PHE A 239 -0.61 1.36 -2.41
CA PHE A 239 0.72 1.45 -3.01
C PHE A 239 0.73 2.28 -4.29
N LEU A 240 -0.23 2.05 -5.19
CA LEU A 240 -0.36 2.79 -6.44
C LEU A 240 -0.72 4.26 -6.18
N ALA A 241 -1.68 4.51 -5.27
CA ALA A 241 -2.08 5.86 -4.87
C ALA A 241 -0.89 6.65 -4.30
N GLY A 242 -0.11 6.04 -3.41
CA GLY A 242 1.09 6.66 -2.85
C GLY A 242 2.12 6.98 -3.93
N ARG A 243 2.30 6.12 -4.92
CA ARG A 243 3.21 6.41 -6.04
C ARG A 243 2.73 7.58 -6.89
N ILE A 244 1.44 7.65 -7.20
CA ILE A 244 0.85 8.76 -7.97
C ILE A 244 1.05 10.07 -7.19
N ASN A 245 0.77 10.07 -5.89
CA ASN A 245 0.90 11.24 -5.03
C ASN A 245 2.35 11.73 -4.80
N HIS A 246 3.35 10.93 -5.21
CA HIS A 246 4.77 11.29 -5.20
C HIS A 246 5.35 11.48 -6.60
N MET A 247 4.52 11.49 -7.65
CA MET A 247 5.00 11.77 -9.01
C MET A 247 5.30 13.25 -9.16
N GLU A 248 6.59 13.61 -9.14
CA GLU A 248 7.02 14.95 -9.52
C GLU A 248 6.68 15.21 -11.00
N VAL A 249 6.16 16.38 -11.29
CA VAL A 249 6.10 16.87 -12.67
C VAL A 249 7.55 17.03 -13.13
N ARG A 250 8.04 16.04 -13.88
CA ARG A 250 9.35 16.17 -14.53
C ARG A 250 9.29 17.35 -15.49
N LYS A 251 9.90 18.45 -15.08
CA LYS A 251 10.11 19.63 -15.94
C LYS A 251 11.16 19.31 -17.00
#